data_8097d6344a1fd61128ffc76caceac2d9
#
_entry.id   8097d6344a1fd61128ffc76caceac2d9
#
_cell.length_a   1.000
_cell.length_b   1.000
_cell.length_c   1.000
_cell.angle_alpha   90.00
_cell.angle_beta   90.00
_cell.angle_gamma   90.00
#
_symmetry.space_group_name_H-M   'P 1'
#
loop_
_entity.id
_entity.type
_entity.pdbx_description
1 polymer ?
#
loop_
_entity_poly.entity_id
_entity_poly.type
_entity_poly.pdbx_seq_one_letter_code
_entity_poly.pdbx_strand_id
1 'polypeptide(L)'
;MNKNAKRVVLSGMAVIMMVSCGTAKKGGQSDTGVASKGDMEAIDNDYLILSDAQRDLLAKNNTFAINLFNKTNGMDSRVISPLSVTGLMTILANGADGDTRQEILNTLGWTGASMEEINEIYGLLVKQAGVIDPSVTVNVADYVAVNKDNKIKDEYASVVRDWFKAEVENLDFTSQKSAGVINNWCSKHTDGMIPRIIDNVDPGAVAYLMNAIYFNGSWTDKFDAKNTKLERFQGYTRDIKKVKMMHRNDEYSYTANGTYSAVRLPYGNGSFAMTVLLPDEGKSIDDMMRVVNAKEIANLGRKMENCKVDLKLPKFTTEVEQPLNEVIACLGAPTMFKPGADFSRLADGNMFVSKMFQKAKIEVSEEGTKATAATAAIMTMSAYEPEPRQVEFHADRPFVYIISESSTGAIYFIGQFTGSEI
;
A
#
# COMPACT_ATOMS: atom_id res chain seq x y z
N MET A 1 -50.02 33.22 24.77
CA MET A 1 -50.94 32.06 25.04
C MET A 1 -50.11 30.80 24.98
N ASN A 2 -50.06 30.16 26.14
CA ASN A 2 -49.92 28.73 26.49
C ASN A 2 -48.70 27.96 25.97
N LYS A 3 -47.71 27.64 26.83
CA LYS A 3 -47.60 26.58 27.89
C LYS A 3 -47.46 25.17 27.23
N ASN A 4 -46.53 24.29 27.52
CA ASN A 4 -45.83 23.76 28.73
C ASN A 4 -44.66 22.89 28.25
N ALA A 5 -43.50 22.84 28.70
CA ALA A 5 -42.75 22.47 29.92
C ALA A 5 -43.00 21.04 30.47
N LYS A 6 -41.89 20.39 30.77
CA LYS A 6 -41.68 19.25 31.73
C LYS A 6 -41.52 17.86 31.06
N ARG A 7 -40.67 16.92 31.46
CA ARG A 7 -39.82 16.80 32.68
C ARG A 7 -38.76 15.72 32.47
N VAL A 8 -37.62 15.90 33.09
CA VAL A 8 -36.53 14.95 33.37
C VAL A 8 -36.99 13.87 34.34
N VAL A 9 -36.57 12.61 34.18
CA VAL A 9 -36.42 11.67 35.29
C VAL A 9 -35.14 10.86 35.07
N LEU A 10 -34.18 11.03 36.00
CA LEU A 10 -33.10 10.09 36.33
C LEU A 10 -33.64 8.96 37.23
N SER A 11 -33.11 7.74 37.08
CA SER A 11 -32.94 6.71 38.12
C SER A 11 -32.29 5.49 37.42
N GLY A 12 -31.19 4.87 37.76
CA GLY A 12 -30.55 4.62 39.03
C GLY A 12 -30.39 3.11 39.22
N MET A 13 -29.16 2.64 39.19
CA MET A 13 -28.55 1.43 39.81
C MET A 13 -29.38 0.13 39.94
N ALA A 14 -28.80 -1.00 39.50
CA ALA A 14 -28.48 -2.09 40.45
C ALA A 14 -27.63 -3.21 39.79
N VAL A 15 -26.49 -3.48 40.40
CA VAL A 15 -25.60 -4.66 40.21
C VAL A 15 -26.29 -5.88 40.86
N ILE A 16 -26.33 -7.03 40.17
CA ILE A 16 -26.48 -8.34 40.83
C ILE A 16 -25.54 -9.32 40.15
N MET A 17 -24.50 -9.72 40.87
CA MET A 17 -23.76 -10.97 40.62
C MET A 17 -24.61 -12.15 41.10
N MET A 18 -24.70 -13.21 40.30
CA MET A 18 -24.98 -14.56 40.80
C MET A 18 -24.06 -15.56 40.08
N VAL A 19 -23.20 -16.15 40.87
CA VAL A 19 -22.47 -17.39 40.60
C VAL A 19 -23.41 -18.55 40.78
N SER A 20 -23.51 -19.48 39.86
CA SER A 20 -24.00 -20.82 40.11
C SER A 20 -23.26 -21.87 39.32
N CYS A 21 -22.67 -22.78 40.05
CA CYS A 21 -21.98 -24.00 39.64
C CYS A 21 -23.01 -25.12 39.45
N GLY A 22 -22.85 -26.01 38.46
CA GLY A 22 -23.68 -27.21 38.39
C GLY A 22 -23.51 -28.07 37.15
N THR A 23 -22.59 -29.00 37.23
CA THR A 23 -22.58 -30.41 36.78
C THR A 23 -22.97 -30.84 35.35
N ALA A 24 -22.06 -31.62 34.80
CA ALA A 24 -22.05 -32.34 33.51
C ALA A 24 -23.19 -33.36 33.35
N LYS A 25 -23.64 -33.55 32.10
CA LYS A 25 -24.06 -34.85 31.54
C LYS A 25 -23.74 -34.95 30.04
N LYS A 26 -23.16 -36.12 29.70
CA LYS A 26 -22.81 -36.59 28.36
C LYS A 26 -24.05 -36.82 27.47
N GLY A 27 -23.89 -36.56 26.16
CA GLY A 27 -24.76 -37.05 25.11
C GLY A 27 -24.33 -36.48 23.76
N GLY A 28 -23.70 -37.34 22.94
CA GLY A 28 -23.20 -36.92 21.62
C GLY A 28 -24.31 -36.81 20.59
N GLN A 29 -24.08 -35.93 19.65
CA GLN A 29 -24.51 -36.09 18.26
C GLN A 29 -23.71 -35.13 17.39
N SER A 30 -23.11 -35.68 16.32
CA SER A 30 -22.41 -34.99 15.26
C SER A 30 -23.37 -34.10 14.49
N ASP A 31 -23.09 -32.82 14.44
CA ASP A 31 -23.73 -31.92 13.48
C ASP A 31 -22.62 -31.12 12.76
N THR A 32 -22.52 -31.38 11.47
CA THR A 32 -21.62 -30.69 10.56
C THR A 32 -22.22 -29.31 10.26
N GLY A 33 -21.99 -28.37 11.16
CA GLY A 33 -22.35 -26.97 10.98
C GLY A 33 -21.26 -26.27 10.14
N VAL A 34 -21.62 -25.88 8.93
CA VAL A 34 -20.92 -24.89 8.13
C VAL A 34 -20.70 -23.64 9.00
N ALA A 35 -19.45 -23.30 9.27
CA ALA A 35 -19.10 -22.09 10.01
C ALA A 35 -19.66 -20.86 9.26
N SER A 36 -20.66 -20.22 9.87
CA SER A 36 -21.17 -18.93 9.42
C SER A 36 -20.06 -17.89 9.54
N LYS A 37 -19.96 -17.02 8.53
CA LYS A 37 -19.16 -15.80 8.53
C LYS A 37 -19.30 -15.10 9.88
N GLY A 38 -18.28 -15.20 10.73
CA GLY A 38 -18.18 -14.39 11.94
C GLY A 38 -17.99 -12.94 11.52
N ASP A 39 -18.92 -12.07 11.86
CA ASP A 39 -18.70 -10.64 11.89
C ASP A 39 -17.48 -10.41 12.78
N MET A 40 -16.35 -10.00 12.17
CA MET A 40 -15.19 -9.53 12.92
C MET A 40 -15.64 -8.26 13.64
N GLU A 41 -15.83 -8.34 14.95
CA GLU A 41 -15.99 -7.18 15.81
C GLU A 41 -14.83 -6.22 15.52
N ALA A 42 -15.16 -4.96 15.25
CA ALA A 42 -14.19 -3.90 15.06
C ALA A 42 -13.36 -3.79 16.36
N ILE A 43 -12.12 -4.24 16.30
CA ILE A 43 -11.18 -4.09 17.40
C ILE A 43 -10.74 -2.61 17.35
N ASP A 44 -11.02 -1.90 18.41
CA ASP A 44 -10.62 -0.50 18.65
C ASP A 44 -9.10 -0.45 18.91
N ASN A 45 -8.31 -0.75 17.88
CA ASN A 45 -6.84 -0.78 17.93
C ASN A 45 -6.27 0.04 16.78
N ASP A 46 -5.43 0.99 17.11
CA ASP A 46 -4.66 1.83 16.17
C ASP A 46 -3.53 1.05 15.44
N TYR A 47 -3.62 -0.29 15.34
CA TYR A 47 -2.60 -1.12 14.72
C TYR A 47 -3.16 -2.45 14.17
N LEU A 48 -2.47 -2.98 13.16
CA LEU A 48 -2.81 -4.29 12.59
C LEU A 48 -2.24 -5.43 13.46
N ILE A 49 -3.09 -6.41 13.76
CA ILE A 49 -2.67 -7.63 14.46
C ILE A 49 -2.54 -8.76 13.44
N LEU A 50 -1.32 -9.24 13.25
CA LEU A 50 -1.03 -10.39 12.40
C LEU A 50 -0.59 -11.58 13.26
N SER A 51 -1.02 -12.78 12.88
CA SER A 51 -0.47 -14.03 13.41
C SER A 51 1.00 -14.19 12.99
N ASP A 52 1.74 -15.10 13.63
CA ASP A 52 3.14 -15.36 13.28
C ASP A 52 3.29 -15.86 11.83
N ALA A 53 2.36 -16.70 11.37
CA ALA A 53 2.32 -17.15 9.98
C ALA A 53 2.08 -15.99 9.00
N GLN A 54 1.16 -15.09 9.30
CA GLN A 54 0.90 -13.90 8.47
C GLN A 54 2.09 -12.94 8.46
N ARG A 55 2.80 -12.79 9.61
CA ARG A 55 4.04 -12.00 9.68
C ARG A 55 5.15 -12.58 8.79
N ASP A 56 5.30 -13.90 8.75
CA ASP A 56 6.27 -14.58 7.88
C ASP A 56 5.94 -14.38 6.41
N LEU A 57 4.67 -14.53 6.02
CA LEU A 57 4.19 -14.25 4.66
C LEU A 57 4.45 -12.80 4.26
N LEU A 58 4.18 -11.83 5.15
CA LEU A 58 4.43 -10.41 4.89
C LEU A 58 5.92 -10.12 4.75
N ALA A 59 6.78 -10.69 5.60
CA ALA A 59 8.23 -10.49 5.50
C ALA A 59 8.80 -10.98 4.17
N LYS A 60 8.29 -12.11 3.67
CA LYS A 60 8.63 -12.64 2.34
C LYS A 60 8.11 -11.72 1.23
N ASN A 61 6.88 -11.22 1.35
CA ASN A 61 6.29 -10.29 0.39
C ASN A 61 7.02 -8.93 0.37
N ASN A 62 7.49 -8.44 1.52
CA ASN A 62 8.36 -7.26 1.55
C ASN A 62 9.68 -7.48 0.79
N THR A 63 10.17 -8.73 0.69
CA THR A 63 11.32 -9.06 -0.18
C THR A 63 10.96 -8.90 -1.66
N PHE A 64 9.78 -9.39 -2.06
CA PHE A 64 9.24 -9.11 -3.39
C PHE A 64 9.11 -7.61 -3.64
N ALA A 65 8.62 -6.83 -2.67
CA ALA A 65 8.46 -5.39 -2.78
C ALA A 65 9.76 -4.67 -3.12
N ILE A 66 10.84 -4.98 -2.41
CA ILE A 66 12.17 -4.39 -2.67
C ILE A 66 12.73 -4.85 -4.03
N ASN A 67 12.58 -6.13 -4.37
CA ASN A 67 13.01 -6.66 -5.66
C ASN A 67 12.26 -6.01 -6.83
N LEU A 68 10.94 -5.81 -6.68
CA LEU A 68 10.11 -5.13 -7.65
C LEU A 68 10.59 -3.69 -7.88
N PHE A 69 10.82 -2.93 -6.81
CA PHE A 69 11.36 -1.57 -6.91
C PHE A 69 12.72 -1.55 -7.61
N ASN A 70 13.64 -2.44 -7.23
CA ASN A 70 14.98 -2.52 -7.83
C ASN A 70 14.94 -2.87 -9.33
N LYS A 71 13.92 -3.60 -9.79
CA LYS A 71 13.72 -3.92 -11.22
C LYS A 71 13.06 -2.78 -12.00
N THR A 72 12.37 -1.88 -11.33
CA THR A 72 11.65 -0.75 -11.95
C THR A 72 12.36 0.58 -11.77
N ASN A 73 13.36 0.69 -10.88
CA ASN A 73 14.09 1.94 -10.65
C ASN A 73 14.89 2.39 -11.90
N GLY A 74 15.26 3.64 -11.92
CA GLY A 74 16.01 4.27 -13.02
C GLY A 74 16.46 5.67 -12.63
N MET A 75 16.76 6.52 -13.60
CA MET A 75 17.27 7.88 -13.35
C MET A 75 16.16 8.90 -13.06
N ASP A 76 14.91 8.59 -13.38
CA ASP A 76 13.78 9.51 -13.21
C ASP A 76 13.08 9.32 -11.89
N SER A 77 12.33 10.33 -11.46
CA SER A 77 11.40 10.19 -10.33
C SER A 77 10.34 9.14 -10.67
N ARG A 78 10.04 8.25 -9.74
CA ARG A 78 9.02 7.21 -9.94
C ARG A 78 8.47 6.69 -8.64
N VAL A 79 7.32 6.07 -8.73
CA VAL A 79 6.63 5.43 -7.60
C VAL A 79 6.00 4.12 -8.06
N ILE A 80 6.03 3.13 -7.19
CA ILE A 80 5.32 1.86 -7.35
C ILE A 80 4.67 1.47 -6.03
N SER A 81 3.54 0.78 -6.11
CA SER A 81 2.92 0.15 -4.95
C SER A 81 3.10 -1.37 -5.03
N PRO A 82 4.05 -1.92 -4.29
CA PRO A 82 4.24 -3.37 -4.24
C PRO A 82 3.02 -4.12 -3.70
N LEU A 83 2.35 -3.57 -2.68
CA LEU A 83 1.13 -4.17 -2.12
C LEU A 83 0.06 -4.35 -3.20
N SER A 84 -0.14 -3.35 -4.01
CA SER A 84 -1.13 -3.35 -5.08
C SER A 84 -0.77 -4.34 -6.21
N VAL A 85 0.52 -4.43 -6.60
CA VAL A 85 0.99 -5.45 -7.54
C VAL A 85 0.80 -6.85 -6.95
N THR A 86 1.07 -7.02 -5.65
CA THR A 86 0.80 -8.26 -4.92
C THR A 86 -0.68 -8.65 -5.03
N GLY A 87 -1.60 -7.70 -4.83
CA GLY A 87 -3.03 -7.93 -4.99
C GLY A 87 -3.41 -8.42 -6.38
N LEU A 88 -2.93 -7.73 -7.41
CA LEU A 88 -3.19 -8.08 -8.79
C LEU A 88 -2.66 -9.49 -9.15
N MET A 89 -1.46 -9.83 -8.67
CA MET A 89 -0.90 -11.17 -8.82
C MET A 89 -1.67 -12.23 -8.01
N THR A 90 -2.17 -11.88 -6.84
CA THR A 90 -3.01 -12.77 -6.01
C THR A 90 -4.36 -13.04 -6.68
N ILE A 91 -4.98 -12.03 -7.28
CA ILE A 91 -6.18 -12.18 -8.12
C ILE A 91 -5.92 -13.21 -9.21
N LEU A 92 -4.79 -13.12 -9.92
CA LEU A 92 -4.40 -14.09 -10.94
C LEU A 92 -4.15 -15.48 -10.37
N ALA A 93 -3.49 -15.60 -9.22
CA ALA A 93 -3.21 -16.88 -8.56
C ALA A 93 -4.50 -17.64 -8.21
N ASN A 94 -5.58 -16.94 -7.85
CA ASN A 94 -6.89 -17.53 -7.63
C ASN A 94 -7.47 -18.14 -8.93
N GLY A 95 -7.15 -17.57 -10.08
CA GLY A 95 -7.59 -18.05 -11.40
C GLY A 95 -6.66 -19.04 -12.07
N ALA A 96 -5.42 -19.16 -11.58
CA ALA A 96 -4.39 -20.03 -12.12
C ALA A 96 -4.42 -21.44 -11.51
N ASP A 97 -3.77 -22.40 -12.19
CA ASP A 97 -3.47 -23.73 -11.66
C ASP A 97 -2.05 -24.18 -12.07
N GLY A 98 -1.62 -25.35 -11.61
CA GLY A 98 -0.33 -25.95 -11.96
C GLY A 98 0.86 -25.02 -11.79
N ASP A 99 1.77 -25.06 -12.77
CA ASP A 99 3.02 -24.28 -12.76
C ASP A 99 2.77 -22.77 -12.79
N THR A 100 1.72 -22.32 -13.49
CA THR A 100 1.38 -20.89 -13.55
C THR A 100 1.11 -20.33 -12.16
N ARG A 101 0.28 -21.00 -11.35
CA ARG A 101 0.01 -20.61 -9.98
C ARG A 101 1.27 -20.67 -9.12
N GLN A 102 2.04 -21.76 -9.26
CA GLN A 102 3.24 -21.95 -8.46
C GLN A 102 4.29 -20.87 -8.71
N GLU A 103 4.51 -20.46 -9.95
CA GLU A 103 5.41 -19.35 -10.30
C GLU A 103 4.94 -18.03 -9.68
N ILE A 104 3.64 -17.73 -9.73
CA ILE A 104 3.08 -16.51 -9.11
C ILE A 104 3.34 -16.53 -7.60
N LEU A 105 2.99 -17.62 -6.90
CA LEU A 105 3.16 -17.73 -5.46
C LEU A 105 4.63 -17.70 -5.04
N ASN A 106 5.51 -18.36 -5.80
CA ASN A 106 6.97 -18.30 -5.55
C ASN A 106 7.49 -16.87 -5.68
N THR A 107 7.06 -16.14 -6.71
CA THR A 107 7.47 -14.75 -6.95
C THR A 107 7.03 -13.83 -5.80
N LEU A 108 5.84 -14.03 -5.25
CA LEU A 108 5.33 -13.28 -4.09
C LEU A 108 5.97 -13.72 -2.76
N GLY A 109 6.72 -14.85 -2.73
CA GLY A 109 7.29 -15.45 -1.54
C GLY A 109 6.28 -16.26 -0.71
N TRP A 110 5.17 -16.69 -1.29
CA TRP A 110 4.04 -17.35 -0.62
C TRP A 110 3.92 -18.84 -0.91
N THR A 111 5.02 -19.46 -1.29
CA THR A 111 5.11 -20.92 -1.50
C THR A 111 4.64 -21.68 -0.26
N GLY A 112 3.72 -22.60 -0.47
CA GLY A 112 3.20 -23.49 0.58
C GLY A 112 2.03 -22.92 1.41
N ALA A 113 1.68 -21.65 1.23
CA ALA A 113 0.46 -21.09 1.82
C ALA A 113 -0.77 -21.47 0.98
N SER A 114 -1.90 -21.66 1.65
CA SER A 114 -3.19 -21.86 0.98
C SER A 114 -3.68 -20.55 0.37
N MET A 115 -4.55 -20.64 -0.65
CA MET A 115 -5.14 -19.43 -1.25
C MET A 115 -6.02 -18.66 -0.25
N GLU A 116 -6.60 -19.34 0.73
CA GLU A 116 -7.39 -18.72 1.79
C GLU A 116 -6.53 -17.84 2.70
N GLU A 117 -5.40 -18.37 3.21
CA GLU A 117 -4.42 -17.61 4.02
C GLU A 117 -3.89 -16.40 3.26
N ILE A 118 -3.61 -16.57 1.96
CA ILE A 118 -3.12 -15.51 1.09
C ILE A 118 -4.18 -14.40 0.90
N ASN A 119 -5.43 -14.79 0.64
CA ASN A 119 -6.52 -13.84 0.47
C ASN A 119 -6.84 -13.10 1.78
N GLU A 120 -6.76 -13.80 2.93
CA GLU A 120 -6.94 -13.18 4.25
C GLU A 120 -5.89 -12.12 4.55
N ILE A 121 -4.60 -12.43 4.40
CA ILE A 121 -3.53 -11.46 4.69
C ILE A 121 -3.65 -10.24 3.80
N TYR A 122 -3.89 -10.42 2.50
CA TYR A 122 -4.08 -9.29 1.59
C TYR A 122 -5.31 -8.45 1.99
N GLY A 123 -6.42 -9.13 2.29
CA GLY A 123 -7.64 -8.47 2.76
C GLY A 123 -7.43 -7.65 4.02
N LEU A 124 -6.66 -8.16 5.00
CA LEU A 124 -6.30 -7.43 6.21
C LEU A 124 -5.52 -6.15 5.88
N LEU A 125 -4.47 -6.25 5.07
CA LEU A 125 -3.61 -5.11 4.72
C LEU A 125 -4.37 -4.01 3.98
N VAL A 126 -5.36 -4.35 3.14
CA VAL A 126 -6.11 -3.35 2.36
C VAL A 126 -7.34 -2.83 3.09
N LYS A 127 -8.14 -3.73 3.69
CA LYS A 127 -9.43 -3.34 4.33
C LYS A 127 -9.22 -2.59 5.64
N GLN A 128 -8.18 -2.92 6.40
CA GLN A 128 -7.94 -2.34 7.71
C GLN A 128 -7.23 -0.98 7.66
N ALA A 129 -6.59 -0.63 6.53
CA ALA A 129 -5.83 0.62 6.42
C ALA A 129 -6.65 1.88 6.81
N GLY A 130 -7.87 2.01 6.29
CA GLY A 130 -8.75 3.14 6.64
C GLY A 130 -9.47 3.00 8.00
N VAL A 131 -9.37 1.82 8.64
CA VAL A 131 -9.95 1.58 9.99
C VAL A 131 -8.97 2.00 11.07
N ILE A 132 -7.69 1.62 10.93
CA ILE A 132 -6.64 1.93 11.93
C ILE A 132 -6.24 3.40 11.92
N ASP A 133 -6.42 4.11 10.80
CA ASP A 133 -6.22 5.55 10.72
C ASP A 133 -7.26 6.18 9.76
N PRO A 134 -8.35 6.76 10.29
CA PRO A 134 -9.35 7.43 9.48
C PRO A 134 -8.86 8.66 8.70
N SER A 135 -7.69 9.21 9.05
CA SER A 135 -7.05 10.33 8.34
C SER A 135 -6.23 9.88 7.14
N VAL A 136 -6.06 8.55 6.98
CA VAL A 136 -5.33 7.94 5.87
C VAL A 136 -6.29 7.18 4.97
N THR A 137 -6.17 7.41 3.67
CA THR A 137 -6.90 6.67 2.64
C THR A 137 -5.92 5.98 1.71
N VAL A 138 -6.05 4.66 1.58
CA VAL A 138 -5.36 3.87 0.58
C VAL A 138 -6.40 3.34 -0.39
N ASN A 139 -6.48 3.94 -1.56
CA ASN A 139 -7.40 3.49 -2.61
C ASN A 139 -6.66 2.59 -3.58
N VAL A 140 -7.00 1.31 -3.52
CA VAL A 140 -6.52 0.27 -4.45
C VAL A 140 -7.68 -0.11 -5.36
N ALA A 141 -7.48 0.01 -6.65
CA ALA A 141 -8.46 -0.38 -7.65
C ALA A 141 -7.83 -1.37 -8.64
N ASP A 142 -8.36 -2.58 -8.66
CA ASP A 142 -7.91 -3.68 -9.53
C ASP A 142 -8.98 -3.99 -10.56
N TYR A 143 -8.56 -4.13 -11.82
CA TYR A 143 -9.41 -4.47 -12.94
C TYR A 143 -8.81 -5.56 -13.80
N VAL A 144 -9.60 -6.59 -14.03
CA VAL A 144 -9.27 -7.70 -14.92
C VAL A 144 -10.22 -7.66 -16.11
N ALA A 145 -9.77 -7.13 -17.24
CA ALA A 145 -10.50 -7.17 -18.49
C ALA A 145 -10.13 -8.43 -19.27
N VAL A 146 -11.10 -9.25 -19.60
CA VAL A 146 -10.93 -10.48 -20.39
C VAL A 146 -11.67 -10.33 -21.71
N ASN A 147 -11.03 -10.68 -22.82
CA ASN A 147 -11.67 -10.65 -24.13
C ASN A 147 -12.94 -11.52 -24.11
N LYS A 148 -14.01 -11.00 -24.67
CA LYS A 148 -15.35 -11.66 -24.72
C LYS A 148 -15.33 -13.11 -25.22
N ASP A 149 -14.28 -13.50 -25.98
CA ASP A 149 -14.13 -14.84 -26.53
C ASP A 149 -13.77 -15.88 -25.45
N ASN A 150 -13.36 -15.44 -24.25
CA ASN A 150 -13.01 -16.28 -23.11
C ASN A 150 -13.99 -15.99 -21.97
N LYS A 151 -14.94 -16.89 -21.74
CA LYS A 151 -15.97 -16.69 -20.71
C LYS A 151 -15.38 -16.84 -19.31
N ILE A 152 -15.47 -15.78 -18.51
CA ILE A 152 -15.07 -15.80 -17.10
C ILE A 152 -15.97 -16.73 -16.31
N LYS A 153 -15.38 -17.52 -15.39
CA LYS A 153 -16.11 -18.43 -14.50
C LYS A 153 -16.73 -17.68 -13.33
N ASP A 154 -17.98 -17.98 -13.03
CA ASP A 154 -18.74 -17.30 -11.96
C ASP A 154 -18.09 -17.48 -10.59
N GLU A 155 -17.52 -18.67 -10.31
CA GLU A 155 -16.80 -18.98 -9.06
C GLU A 155 -15.59 -18.06 -8.88
N TYR A 156 -14.79 -17.88 -9.95
CA TYR A 156 -13.64 -16.98 -9.91
C TYR A 156 -14.07 -15.52 -9.69
N ALA A 157 -15.06 -15.07 -10.44
CA ALA A 157 -15.57 -13.70 -10.31
C ALA A 157 -16.11 -13.42 -8.90
N SER A 158 -16.70 -14.42 -8.23
CA SER A 158 -17.15 -14.30 -6.85
C SER A 158 -15.98 -14.14 -5.87
N VAL A 159 -14.93 -14.97 -6.00
CA VAL A 159 -13.73 -14.88 -5.16
C VAL A 159 -13.07 -13.50 -5.29
N VAL A 160 -12.90 -13.03 -6.52
CA VAL A 160 -12.26 -11.73 -6.79
C VAL A 160 -13.07 -10.57 -6.21
N ARG A 161 -14.38 -10.60 -6.33
CA ARG A 161 -15.27 -9.59 -5.79
C ARG A 161 -15.30 -9.59 -4.26
N ASP A 162 -15.38 -10.79 -3.65
CA ASP A 162 -15.55 -10.92 -2.20
C ASP A 162 -14.28 -10.55 -1.42
N TRP A 163 -13.12 -10.99 -1.90
CA TRP A 163 -11.85 -10.78 -1.23
C TRP A 163 -11.17 -9.46 -1.62
N PHE A 164 -11.19 -9.08 -2.89
CA PHE A 164 -10.38 -7.98 -3.43
C PHE A 164 -11.20 -6.72 -3.74
N LYS A 165 -12.54 -6.81 -3.80
CA LYS A 165 -13.41 -5.75 -4.31
C LYS A 165 -13.01 -5.30 -5.73
N ALA A 166 -12.31 -6.16 -6.46
CA ALA A 166 -11.86 -5.91 -7.82
C ALA A 166 -12.98 -6.18 -8.83
N GLU A 167 -12.91 -5.51 -9.96
CA GLU A 167 -13.80 -5.78 -11.09
C GLU A 167 -13.16 -6.76 -12.08
N VAL A 168 -13.94 -7.75 -12.46
CA VAL A 168 -13.59 -8.72 -13.52
C VAL A 168 -14.70 -8.71 -14.55
N GLU A 169 -14.37 -8.37 -15.80
CA GLU A 169 -15.37 -8.14 -16.83
C GLU A 169 -14.92 -8.71 -18.20
N ASN A 170 -15.87 -9.30 -18.93
CA ASN A 170 -15.69 -9.60 -20.33
C ASN A 170 -15.95 -8.36 -21.19
N LEU A 171 -14.96 -7.94 -21.99
CA LEU A 171 -15.04 -6.80 -22.88
C LEU A 171 -14.82 -7.22 -24.34
N ASP A 172 -15.48 -6.51 -25.25
CA ASP A 172 -15.22 -6.63 -26.69
C ASP A 172 -13.98 -5.79 -27.06
N PHE A 173 -12.81 -6.40 -27.13
CA PHE A 173 -11.57 -5.69 -27.44
C PHE A 173 -11.51 -5.14 -28.86
N THR A 174 -12.42 -5.54 -29.74
CA THR A 174 -12.57 -4.93 -31.08
C THR A 174 -13.35 -3.62 -31.04
N SER A 175 -14.05 -3.34 -29.92
CA SER A 175 -14.84 -2.14 -29.74
C SER A 175 -14.01 -0.96 -29.23
N GLN A 176 -14.05 0.17 -29.93
CA GLN A 176 -13.43 1.42 -29.47
C GLN A 176 -13.98 1.94 -28.12
N LYS A 177 -15.16 1.44 -27.69
CA LYS A 177 -15.76 1.84 -26.40
C LYS A 177 -15.07 1.19 -25.20
N SER A 178 -14.37 0.08 -25.39
CA SER A 178 -13.78 -0.70 -24.29
C SER A 178 -12.72 0.09 -23.52
N ALA A 179 -11.88 0.87 -24.19
CA ALA A 179 -10.96 1.78 -23.49
C ALA A 179 -11.70 2.83 -22.63
N GLY A 180 -12.85 3.33 -23.12
CA GLY A 180 -13.69 4.25 -22.34
C GLY A 180 -14.30 3.62 -21.09
N VAL A 181 -14.74 2.36 -21.17
CA VAL A 181 -15.25 1.59 -20.00
C VAL A 181 -14.16 1.50 -18.93
N ILE A 182 -12.97 1.05 -19.31
CA ILE A 182 -11.81 0.91 -18.42
C ILE A 182 -11.43 2.26 -17.79
N ASN A 183 -11.34 3.31 -18.58
CA ASN A 183 -10.96 4.64 -18.08
C ASN A 183 -12.02 5.23 -17.13
N ASN A 184 -13.30 5.05 -17.41
CA ASN A 184 -14.38 5.48 -16.53
C ASN A 184 -14.33 4.74 -15.18
N TRP A 185 -14.07 3.44 -15.22
CA TRP A 185 -13.86 2.63 -14.02
C TRP A 185 -12.68 3.18 -13.19
N CYS A 186 -11.54 3.39 -13.83
CA CYS A 186 -10.32 3.91 -13.15
C CYS A 186 -10.58 5.27 -12.50
N SER A 187 -11.17 6.21 -13.24
CA SER A 187 -11.52 7.54 -12.74
C SER A 187 -12.44 7.47 -11.51
N LYS A 188 -13.47 6.61 -11.57
CA LYS A 188 -14.43 6.42 -10.47
C LYS A 188 -13.75 5.87 -9.21
N HIS A 189 -12.87 4.87 -9.34
CA HIS A 189 -12.25 4.19 -8.21
C HIS A 189 -11.00 4.90 -7.67
N THR A 190 -10.55 5.96 -8.33
CA THR A 190 -9.44 6.81 -7.87
C THR A 190 -9.88 8.24 -7.56
N ASP A 191 -11.19 8.49 -7.33
CA ASP A 191 -11.77 9.82 -7.07
C ASP A 191 -11.31 10.88 -8.09
N GLY A 192 -11.18 10.48 -9.36
CA GLY A 192 -10.72 11.32 -10.45
C GLY A 192 -9.21 11.61 -10.45
N MET A 193 -8.45 11.04 -9.53
CA MET A 193 -6.98 11.22 -9.45
C MET A 193 -6.26 10.64 -10.66
N ILE A 194 -6.79 9.53 -11.19
CA ILE A 194 -6.28 8.86 -12.38
C ILE A 194 -7.43 8.78 -13.40
N PRO A 195 -7.69 9.84 -14.17
CA PRO A 195 -8.83 9.89 -15.07
C PRO A 195 -8.69 8.98 -16.29
N ARG A 196 -7.46 8.55 -16.59
CA ARG A 196 -7.15 7.71 -17.76
C ARG A 196 -6.02 6.76 -17.45
N ILE A 197 -6.26 5.46 -17.69
CA ILE A 197 -5.29 4.38 -17.43
C ILE A 197 -4.85 3.69 -18.72
N ILE A 198 -5.61 3.78 -19.81
CA ILE A 198 -5.31 3.17 -21.09
C ILE A 198 -5.75 4.06 -22.25
N ASP A 199 -5.00 4.08 -23.33
CA ASP A 199 -5.37 4.82 -24.54
C ASP A 199 -6.23 3.98 -25.48
N ASN A 200 -5.80 2.76 -25.75
CA ASN A 200 -6.48 1.84 -26.66
C ASN A 200 -6.39 0.42 -26.11
N VAL A 201 -7.36 -0.41 -26.48
CA VAL A 201 -7.34 -1.86 -26.26
C VAL A 201 -6.89 -2.52 -27.57
N ASP A 202 -5.93 -3.44 -27.48
CA ASP A 202 -5.51 -4.26 -28.63
C ASP A 202 -6.56 -5.33 -28.90
N PRO A 203 -7.17 -5.38 -30.10
CA PRO A 203 -8.16 -6.40 -30.46
C PRO A 203 -7.64 -7.84 -30.38
N GLY A 204 -6.33 -8.05 -30.53
CA GLY A 204 -5.66 -9.35 -30.44
C GLY A 204 -5.28 -9.77 -29.03
N ALA A 205 -5.47 -8.91 -28.04
CA ALA A 205 -5.17 -9.25 -26.65
C ALA A 205 -6.19 -10.23 -26.06
N VAL A 206 -5.74 -11.05 -25.09
CA VAL A 206 -6.58 -12.01 -24.36
C VAL A 206 -7.05 -11.44 -23.05
N ALA A 207 -6.15 -10.85 -22.25
CA ALA A 207 -6.50 -10.21 -21.00
C ALA A 207 -5.60 -9.02 -20.68
N TYR A 208 -6.20 -8.00 -20.06
CA TYR A 208 -5.53 -6.84 -19.48
C TYR A 208 -5.72 -6.88 -17.96
N LEU A 209 -4.62 -6.67 -17.25
CA LEU A 209 -4.63 -6.49 -15.81
C LEU A 209 -4.13 -5.09 -15.50
N MET A 210 -4.96 -4.33 -14.83
CA MET A 210 -4.71 -2.93 -14.54
C MET A 210 -4.92 -2.67 -13.06
N ASN A 211 -3.98 -1.95 -12.50
CA ASN A 211 -4.08 -1.46 -11.15
C ASN A 211 -3.91 0.06 -11.14
N ALA A 212 -4.79 0.71 -10.42
CA ALA A 212 -4.70 2.13 -10.12
C ALA A 212 -4.67 2.30 -8.60
N ILE A 213 -3.68 3.04 -8.11
CA ILE A 213 -3.53 3.25 -6.68
C ILE A 213 -3.12 4.68 -6.38
N TYR A 214 -3.70 5.24 -5.32
CA TYR A 214 -3.21 6.45 -4.71
C TYR A 214 -3.25 6.38 -3.18
N PHE A 215 -2.38 7.15 -2.54
CA PHE A 215 -2.31 7.33 -1.10
C PHE A 215 -2.66 8.76 -0.74
N ASN A 216 -3.50 8.92 0.29
CA ASN A 216 -3.85 10.20 0.86
C ASN A 216 -3.71 10.12 2.38
N GLY A 217 -2.83 10.91 2.96
CA GLY A 217 -2.60 10.98 4.41
C GLY A 217 -2.04 12.32 4.82
N SER A 218 -2.61 12.92 5.87
CA SER A 218 -2.08 14.14 6.48
C SER A 218 -0.86 13.81 7.33
N TRP A 219 0.18 14.66 7.28
CA TRP A 219 1.26 14.53 8.28
C TRP A 219 0.70 14.64 9.69
N THR A 220 1.20 13.86 10.63
CA THR A 220 0.95 14.08 12.06
C THR A 220 1.35 15.51 12.44
N ASP A 221 2.51 15.91 11.95
CA ASP A 221 3.08 17.24 12.14
C ASP A 221 3.31 17.91 10.79
N LYS A 222 2.43 18.83 10.41
CA LYS A 222 2.44 19.52 9.12
C LYS A 222 3.60 20.50 8.99
N PHE A 223 4.06 20.72 7.76
CA PHE A 223 4.98 21.82 7.46
C PHE A 223 4.23 23.15 7.40
N ASP A 224 4.87 24.24 7.83
CA ASP A 224 4.35 25.59 7.60
C ASP A 224 4.70 26.02 6.17
N ALA A 225 3.68 26.27 5.35
CA ALA A 225 3.86 26.72 3.97
C ALA A 225 4.68 28.01 3.82
N LYS A 226 4.73 28.85 4.89
CA LYS A 226 5.59 30.05 4.90
C LYS A 226 7.08 29.73 4.91
N ASN A 227 7.44 28.53 5.36
CA ASN A 227 8.81 28.04 5.40
C ASN A 227 9.21 27.28 4.14
N THR A 228 8.29 27.06 3.19
CA THR A 228 8.59 26.47 1.89
C THR A 228 9.29 27.49 0.99
N LYS A 229 10.49 27.15 0.52
CA LYS A 229 11.32 28.04 -0.31
C LYS A 229 11.79 27.34 -1.57
N LEU A 230 12.08 28.13 -2.59
CA LEU A 230 12.70 27.62 -3.82
C LEU A 230 14.21 27.44 -3.58
N GLU A 231 14.67 26.19 -3.51
CA GLU A 231 16.06 25.84 -3.21
C GLU A 231 16.69 24.99 -4.34
N ARG A 232 18.02 24.87 -4.25
CA ARG A 232 18.79 24.03 -5.16
C ARG A 232 18.58 22.56 -4.78
N PHE A 233 18.45 21.72 -5.80
CA PHE A 233 18.41 20.27 -5.73
C PHE A 233 19.40 19.69 -6.72
N GLN A 234 20.29 18.82 -6.30
CA GLN A 234 21.22 18.14 -7.17
C GLN A 234 20.52 16.93 -7.79
N GLY A 235 20.18 16.98 -9.09
CA GLY A 235 19.52 15.89 -9.80
C GLY A 235 20.40 14.65 -9.96
N TYR A 236 19.83 13.59 -10.51
CA TYR A 236 20.50 12.28 -10.64
C TYR A 236 21.80 12.37 -11.46
N THR A 237 21.80 13.15 -12.52
CA THR A 237 22.99 13.40 -13.39
C THR A 237 23.88 14.55 -12.88
N ARG A 238 23.68 14.97 -11.60
CA ARG A 238 24.35 16.09 -10.94
C ARG A 238 24.02 17.47 -11.54
N ASP A 239 22.99 17.54 -12.37
CA ASP A 239 22.42 18.81 -12.80
C ASP A 239 21.74 19.52 -11.63
N ILE A 240 21.77 20.86 -11.65
CA ILE A 240 21.15 21.66 -10.59
C ILE A 240 19.73 22.03 -11.00
N LYS A 241 18.79 21.56 -10.23
CA LYS A 241 17.36 21.87 -10.36
C LYS A 241 16.93 22.82 -9.26
N LYS A 242 15.77 23.43 -9.41
CA LYS A 242 15.10 24.20 -8.35
C LYS A 242 13.83 23.52 -7.96
N VAL A 243 13.68 23.25 -6.66
CA VAL A 243 12.50 22.59 -6.09
C VAL A 243 11.90 23.46 -4.98
N LYS A 244 10.62 23.33 -4.74
CA LYS A 244 9.98 23.90 -3.56
C LYS A 244 10.36 23.03 -2.35
N MET A 245 11.25 23.52 -1.51
CA MET A 245 11.79 22.83 -0.35
C MET A 245 11.01 23.23 0.89
N MET A 246 10.34 22.29 1.50
CA MET A 246 9.64 22.43 2.78
C MET A 246 10.63 22.32 3.92
N HIS A 247 10.50 23.16 4.95
CA HIS A 247 11.38 23.22 6.11
C HIS A 247 10.61 23.01 7.41
N ARG A 248 11.18 22.17 8.29
CA ARG A 248 10.71 21.97 9.65
C ARG A 248 11.85 21.57 10.56
N ASN A 249 11.88 22.11 11.77
CA ASN A 249 12.84 21.71 12.81
C ASN A 249 12.05 21.15 13.98
N ASP A 250 12.02 19.82 14.10
CA ASP A 250 11.25 19.11 15.12
C ASP A 250 11.87 17.76 15.47
N GLU A 251 11.22 17.02 16.37
CA GLU A 251 11.67 15.69 16.78
C GLU A 251 11.16 14.62 15.81
N TYR A 252 12.08 13.80 15.32
CA TYR A 252 11.80 12.68 14.42
C TYR A 252 12.66 11.47 14.75
N SER A 253 12.17 10.28 14.45
CA SER A 253 12.99 9.08 14.42
C SER A 253 13.99 9.16 13.27
N TYR A 254 15.28 9.07 13.61
CA TYR A 254 16.41 9.25 12.68
C TYR A 254 17.48 8.18 12.88
N THR A 255 18.16 7.81 11.81
CA THR A 255 19.39 6.99 11.85
C THR A 255 20.31 7.33 10.69
N ALA A 256 21.61 7.03 10.85
CA ALA A 256 22.63 7.12 9.81
C ALA A 256 23.65 5.99 9.98
N ASN A 257 24.18 5.47 8.86
CA ASN A 257 25.07 4.30 8.91
C ASN A 257 26.32 4.39 8.01
N GLY A 258 26.63 5.60 7.48
CA GLY A 258 27.77 5.82 6.59
C GLY A 258 27.55 5.41 5.12
N THR A 259 26.35 4.95 4.79
CA THR A 259 25.91 4.74 3.41
C THR A 259 24.68 5.59 3.09
N TYR A 260 23.79 5.75 4.06
CA TYR A 260 22.60 6.58 3.99
C TYR A 260 22.19 7.06 5.38
N SER A 261 21.44 8.13 5.42
CA SER A 261 20.64 8.55 6.56
C SER A 261 19.15 8.30 6.27
N ALA A 262 18.37 8.11 7.34
CA ALA A 262 16.94 7.91 7.23
C ALA A 262 16.18 8.70 8.29
N VAL A 263 15.05 9.29 7.90
CA VAL A 263 14.10 9.96 8.77
C VAL A 263 12.72 9.39 8.56
N ARG A 264 11.93 9.27 9.63
CA ARG A 264 10.56 8.76 9.60
C ARG A 264 9.57 9.88 9.90
N LEU A 265 8.65 10.14 8.98
CA LEU A 265 7.59 11.12 9.07
C LEU A 265 6.24 10.41 9.22
N PRO A 266 5.60 10.47 10.40
CA PRO A 266 4.31 9.83 10.62
C PRO A 266 3.17 10.57 9.92
N TYR A 267 2.15 9.80 9.52
CA TYR A 267 0.85 10.31 9.08
C TYR A 267 -0.18 10.14 10.19
N GLY A 268 -1.16 11.03 10.25
CA GLY A 268 -2.33 10.94 11.10
C GLY A 268 -2.02 10.61 12.56
N ASN A 269 -2.49 9.44 12.98
CA ASN A 269 -2.23 8.91 14.34
C ASN A 269 -0.91 8.12 14.47
N GLY A 270 -0.09 8.06 13.40
CA GLY A 270 1.19 7.35 13.37
C GLY A 270 1.12 5.90 12.90
N SER A 271 -0.07 5.37 12.60
CA SER A 271 -0.23 4.00 12.06
C SER A 271 0.43 3.84 10.70
N PHE A 272 0.58 4.92 9.94
CA PHE A 272 1.36 4.97 8.71
C PHE A 272 2.49 5.98 8.82
N ALA A 273 3.58 5.73 8.10
CA ALA A 273 4.68 6.68 8.01
C ALA A 273 5.37 6.63 6.65
N MET A 274 5.90 7.78 6.23
CA MET A 274 6.91 7.86 5.17
C MET A 274 8.29 7.79 5.80
N THR A 275 9.09 6.83 5.39
CA THR A 275 10.51 6.76 5.71
C THR A 275 11.30 7.25 4.50
N VAL A 276 12.03 8.34 4.64
CA VAL A 276 12.90 8.89 3.61
C VAL A 276 14.33 8.39 3.84
N LEU A 277 14.91 7.78 2.80
CA LEU A 277 16.25 7.22 2.78
C LEU A 277 17.11 8.10 1.87
N LEU A 278 18.04 8.83 2.44
CA LEU A 278 18.91 9.77 1.72
C LEU A 278 20.32 9.19 1.63
N PRO A 279 20.86 8.88 0.43
CA PRO A 279 22.26 8.46 0.29
C PRO A 279 23.20 9.51 0.89
N ASP A 280 24.26 9.10 1.56
CA ASP A 280 25.28 10.01 2.07
C ASP A 280 25.98 10.76 0.91
N GLU A 281 26.62 11.85 1.21
CA GLU A 281 27.34 12.64 0.21
C GLU A 281 28.33 11.77 -0.60
N GLY A 282 28.28 11.92 -1.90
CA GLY A 282 29.09 11.13 -2.82
C GLY A 282 28.58 9.70 -3.11
N LYS A 283 27.51 9.26 -2.46
CA LYS A 283 26.81 8.00 -2.75
C LYS A 283 25.63 8.24 -3.69
N SER A 284 25.27 7.20 -4.44
CA SER A 284 24.08 7.17 -5.29
C SER A 284 22.94 6.38 -4.64
N ILE A 285 21.72 6.51 -5.21
CA ILE A 285 20.61 5.60 -4.86
C ILE A 285 21.03 4.14 -5.09
N ASP A 286 21.74 3.86 -6.18
CA ASP A 286 22.18 2.48 -6.47
C ASP A 286 23.16 1.95 -5.41
N ASP A 287 24.09 2.77 -4.91
CA ASP A 287 24.99 2.39 -3.83
C ASP A 287 24.20 2.08 -2.54
N MET A 288 23.21 2.88 -2.23
CA MET A 288 22.32 2.68 -1.10
C MET A 288 21.48 1.42 -1.27
N MET A 289 20.85 1.20 -2.42
CA MET A 289 19.96 0.06 -2.65
C MET A 289 20.69 -1.30 -2.72
N ARG A 290 22.02 -1.32 -2.83
CA ARG A 290 22.81 -2.56 -2.64
C ARG A 290 22.78 -3.07 -1.20
N VAL A 291 22.60 -2.19 -0.23
CA VAL A 291 22.55 -2.54 1.21
C VAL A 291 21.14 -2.53 1.76
N VAL A 292 20.23 -1.78 1.15
CA VAL A 292 18.82 -1.71 1.54
C VAL A 292 18.07 -2.92 0.97
N ASN A 293 17.69 -3.84 1.85
CA ASN A 293 16.87 -5.01 1.55
C ASN A 293 15.70 -5.10 2.56
N ALA A 294 14.80 -6.06 2.39
CA ALA A 294 13.63 -6.21 3.27
C ALA A 294 14.00 -6.37 4.75
N LYS A 295 15.09 -7.09 5.06
CA LYS A 295 15.58 -7.25 6.44
C LYS A 295 16.11 -5.93 7.01
N GLU A 296 16.81 -5.14 6.21
CA GLU A 296 17.29 -3.81 6.61
C GLU A 296 16.10 -2.89 6.91
N ILE A 297 15.09 -2.84 6.04
CA ILE A 297 13.87 -2.06 6.26
C ILE A 297 13.11 -2.52 7.51
N ALA A 298 12.93 -3.82 7.72
CA ALA A 298 12.26 -4.37 8.90
C ALA A 298 12.97 -4.02 10.22
N ASN A 299 14.29 -3.87 10.18
CA ASN A 299 15.09 -3.50 11.36
C ASN A 299 15.31 -2.00 11.51
N LEU A 300 14.92 -1.21 10.51
CA LEU A 300 15.24 0.22 10.48
C LEU A 300 14.66 0.96 11.69
N GLY A 301 13.42 0.69 12.07
CA GLY A 301 12.79 1.30 13.24
C GLY A 301 13.52 1.04 14.55
N ARG A 302 14.17 -0.14 14.68
CA ARG A 302 14.97 -0.47 15.88
C ARG A 302 16.32 0.25 15.93
N LYS A 303 16.80 0.75 14.78
CA LYS A 303 18.07 1.48 14.65
C LYS A 303 17.87 2.98 14.76
N MET A 304 16.63 3.46 14.65
CA MET A 304 16.29 4.86 14.76
C MET A 304 16.26 5.28 16.22
N GLU A 305 16.75 6.49 16.48
CA GLU A 305 16.66 7.20 17.75
C GLU A 305 15.88 8.50 17.57
N ASN A 306 15.26 9.02 18.63
CA ASN A 306 14.58 10.30 18.58
C ASN A 306 15.62 11.43 18.55
N CYS A 307 15.61 12.24 17.50
CA CYS A 307 16.54 13.35 17.29
C CYS A 307 15.78 14.63 16.99
N LYS A 308 16.35 15.77 17.40
CA LYS A 308 15.94 17.08 16.90
C LYS A 308 16.51 17.26 15.49
N VAL A 309 15.64 17.17 14.48
CA VAL A 309 16.04 17.14 13.07
C VAL A 309 15.74 18.49 12.41
N ASP A 310 16.77 19.15 11.88
CA ASP A 310 16.59 20.22 10.89
C ASP A 310 16.27 19.55 9.55
N LEU A 311 14.96 19.47 9.24
CA LEU A 311 14.43 18.71 8.13
C LEU A 311 14.15 19.61 6.93
N LYS A 312 14.70 19.21 5.77
CA LYS A 312 14.34 19.74 4.45
C LYS A 312 13.84 18.60 3.55
N LEU A 313 12.64 18.74 3.02
CA LEU A 313 12.01 17.78 2.12
C LEU A 313 11.38 18.50 0.93
N PRO A 314 11.66 18.12 -0.32
CA PRO A 314 10.98 18.71 -1.46
C PRO A 314 9.48 18.47 -1.44
N LYS A 315 8.70 19.45 -1.90
CA LYS A 315 7.33 19.26 -2.34
C LYS A 315 7.37 18.73 -3.76
N PHE A 316 6.64 17.62 -4.04
CA PHE A 316 6.66 17.00 -5.36
C PHE A 316 5.39 16.22 -5.67
N THR A 317 5.17 16.00 -6.96
CA THR A 317 4.19 15.05 -7.48
C THR A 317 4.92 14.06 -8.37
N THR A 318 4.62 12.78 -8.22
CA THR A 318 5.10 11.72 -9.11
C THR A 318 3.91 10.90 -9.57
N GLU A 319 3.72 10.79 -10.89
CA GLU A 319 2.71 9.95 -11.52
C GLU A 319 3.40 9.07 -12.55
N VAL A 320 3.24 7.75 -12.45
CA VAL A 320 3.94 6.80 -13.32
C VAL A 320 2.98 5.71 -13.78
N GLU A 321 3.01 5.40 -15.07
CA GLU A 321 2.50 4.16 -15.62
C GLU A 321 3.66 3.18 -15.76
N GLN A 322 3.64 2.11 -14.95
CA GLN A 322 4.68 1.10 -14.91
C GLN A 322 4.21 -0.17 -15.62
N PRO A 323 4.77 -0.50 -16.81
CA PRO A 323 4.59 -1.81 -17.42
C PRO A 323 5.21 -2.91 -16.56
N LEU A 324 4.48 -4.01 -16.35
CA LEU A 324 4.88 -5.05 -15.40
C LEU A 324 5.22 -6.40 -16.05
N ASN A 325 4.86 -6.65 -17.31
CA ASN A 325 5.07 -7.95 -17.94
C ASN A 325 6.52 -8.45 -17.82
N GLU A 326 7.48 -7.66 -18.32
CA GLU A 326 8.90 -8.05 -18.30
C GLU A 326 9.45 -8.09 -16.88
N VAL A 327 9.03 -7.15 -16.04
CA VAL A 327 9.48 -7.04 -14.64
C VAL A 327 9.07 -8.29 -13.86
N ILE A 328 7.78 -8.66 -13.91
CA ILE A 328 7.24 -9.82 -13.19
C ILE A 328 7.79 -11.14 -13.79
N ALA A 329 7.93 -11.23 -15.11
CA ALA A 329 8.56 -12.39 -15.74
C ALA A 329 10.02 -12.58 -15.26
N CYS A 330 10.81 -11.50 -15.16
CA CYS A 330 12.17 -11.52 -14.62
C CYS A 330 12.23 -11.84 -13.13
N LEU A 331 11.18 -11.53 -12.37
CA LEU A 331 11.10 -11.84 -10.93
C LEU A 331 10.70 -13.29 -10.66
N GLY A 332 10.22 -14.05 -11.66
CA GLY A 332 9.99 -15.49 -11.51
C GLY A 332 8.65 -16.03 -12.02
N ALA A 333 7.77 -15.19 -12.58
CA ALA A 333 6.48 -15.63 -13.12
C ALA A 333 6.34 -15.37 -14.64
N PRO A 334 7.19 -15.95 -15.50
CA PRO A 334 7.12 -15.74 -16.95
C PRO A 334 5.98 -16.47 -17.64
N THR A 335 5.49 -17.59 -17.09
CA THR A 335 4.51 -18.46 -17.74
C THR A 335 3.17 -17.76 -17.89
N MET A 336 2.76 -16.94 -16.92
CA MET A 336 1.49 -16.23 -16.96
C MET A 336 1.30 -15.30 -18.17
N PHE A 337 2.38 -14.90 -18.84
CA PHE A 337 2.39 -14.00 -20.00
C PHE A 337 2.49 -14.73 -21.35
N LYS A 338 2.43 -16.06 -21.37
CA LYS A 338 2.65 -16.87 -22.57
C LYS A 338 1.43 -17.73 -22.90
N PRO A 339 1.21 -18.04 -24.19
CA PRO A 339 0.31 -19.11 -24.56
C PRO A 339 0.72 -20.42 -23.84
N GLY A 340 -0.25 -21.11 -23.26
CA GLY A 340 -0.01 -22.30 -22.44
C GLY A 340 0.04 -22.02 -20.93
N ALA A 341 -0.16 -20.78 -20.49
CA ALA A 341 -0.47 -20.49 -19.10
C ALA A 341 -1.75 -21.22 -18.67
N ASP A 342 -1.75 -21.76 -17.47
CA ASP A 342 -2.92 -22.42 -16.91
C ASP A 342 -3.73 -21.45 -16.06
N PHE A 343 -4.74 -20.85 -16.68
CA PHE A 343 -5.78 -20.04 -16.06
C PHE A 343 -7.15 -20.73 -16.09
N SER A 344 -7.14 -22.06 -16.05
CA SER A 344 -8.34 -22.88 -16.14
C SER A 344 -9.38 -22.58 -15.07
N ARG A 345 -9.00 -21.98 -13.94
CA ARG A 345 -9.93 -21.55 -12.89
C ARG A 345 -10.52 -20.17 -13.14
N LEU A 346 -9.86 -19.33 -13.98
CA LEU A 346 -10.35 -18.00 -14.32
C LEU A 346 -11.42 -18.04 -15.41
N ALA A 347 -11.09 -18.67 -16.54
CA ALA A 347 -11.97 -18.69 -17.71
C ALA A 347 -11.78 -19.95 -18.53
N ASP A 348 -12.71 -20.20 -19.45
CA ASP A 348 -12.57 -21.25 -20.45
C ASP A 348 -11.66 -20.78 -21.59
N GLY A 349 -10.93 -21.72 -22.20
CA GLY A 349 -10.06 -21.46 -23.35
C GLY A 349 -8.60 -21.20 -22.96
N ASN A 350 -7.80 -20.81 -23.97
CA ASN A 350 -6.37 -20.54 -23.78
C ASN A 350 -6.16 -19.11 -23.29
N MET A 351 -6.06 -18.96 -21.97
CA MET A 351 -5.87 -17.68 -21.31
C MET A 351 -4.39 -17.40 -21.05
N PHE A 352 -3.97 -16.18 -21.26
CA PHE A 352 -2.70 -15.61 -20.75
C PHE A 352 -2.83 -14.11 -20.60
N VAL A 353 -1.95 -13.52 -19.79
CA VAL A 353 -1.93 -12.08 -19.55
C VAL A 353 -1.21 -11.38 -20.71
N SER A 354 -1.96 -10.69 -21.57
CA SER A 354 -1.37 -9.93 -22.67
C SER A 354 -0.67 -8.68 -22.18
N LYS A 355 -1.29 -7.95 -21.24
CA LYS A 355 -0.74 -6.72 -20.69
C LYS A 355 -1.06 -6.60 -19.20
N MET A 356 -0.04 -6.31 -18.41
CA MET A 356 -0.13 -6.00 -16.99
C MET A 356 0.60 -4.69 -16.70
N PHE A 357 -0.03 -3.75 -16.01
CA PHE A 357 0.58 -2.49 -15.64
C PHE A 357 -0.08 -1.88 -14.42
N GLN A 358 0.68 -1.04 -13.75
CA GLN A 358 0.21 -0.23 -12.62
C GLN A 358 0.32 1.24 -12.97
N LYS A 359 -0.70 2.02 -12.63
CA LYS A 359 -0.62 3.47 -12.60
C LYS A 359 -0.70 3.94 -11.15
N ALA A 360 0.38 4.57 -10.70
CA ALA A 360 0.52 5.05 -9.33
C ALA A 360 0.77 6.56 -9.31
N LYS A 361 0.14 7.25 -8.35
CA LYS A 361 0.31 8.68 -8.14
C LYS A 361 0.54 8.98 -6.68
N ILE A 362 1.50 9.86 -6.39
CA ILE A 362 1.76 10.41 -5.07
C ILE A 362 1.98 11.91 -5.18
N GLU A 363 1.41 12.66 -4.26
CA GLU A 363 1.58 14.11 -4.13
C GLU A 363 2.04 14.42 -2.71
N VAL A 364 3.29 14.85 -2.54
CA VAL A 364 3.87 15.24 -1.25
C VAL A 364 3.85 16.75 -1.11
N SER A 365 3.23 17.23 -0.05
CA SER A 365 3.03 18.66 0.24
C SER A 365 3.18 18.96 1.72
N GLU A 366 3.03 20.23 2.09
CA GLU A 366 3.09 20.70 3.46
C GLU A 366 2.03 20.08 4.39
N GLU A 367 0.86 19.74 3.83
CA GLU A 367 -0.26 19.13 4.54
C GLU A 367 -0.08 17.63 4.77
N GLY A 368 0.69 16.99 3.92
CA GLY A 368 0.82 15.54 3.86
C GLY A 368 0.97 15.05 2.43
N THR A 369 0.63 13.80 2.24
CA THR A 369 0.43 13.22 0.92
C THR A 369 -1.07 13.36 0.60
N LYS A 370 -1.41 14.40 -0.16
CA LYS A 370 -2.75 14.90 -0.50
C LYS A 370 -3.76 14.87 0.66
N ALA A 371 -3.74 15.90 1.52
CA ALA A 371 -4.58 15.97 2.70
C ALA A 371 -5.62 17.08 2.65
N THR A 372 -6.82 16.78 3.18
CA THR A 372 -7.82 17.76 3.61
C THR A 372 -7.76 17.86 5.13
N ALA A 373 -7.66 19.07 5.66
CA ALA A 373 -7.27 19.36 7.04
C ALA A 373 -8.20 18.79 8.11
N ALA A 374 -7.61 18.12 9.13
CA ALA A 374 -8.16 18.00 10.48
C ALA A 374 -7.03 18.21 11.50
N THR A 375 -7.21 19.13 12.44
CA THR A 375 -6.20 19.48 13.44
C THR A 375 -6.60 18.92 14.79
N ALA A 376 -5.78 18.04 15.38
CA ALA A 376 -5.87 17.66 16.78
C ALA A 376 -4.50 17.89 17.43
N ALA A 377 -4.44 18.72 18.48
CA ALA A 377 -3.24 18.96 19.26
C ALA A 377 -3.30 18.12 20.54
N ILE A 378 -2.30 17.28 20.77
CA ILE A 378 -2.11 16.56 22.03
C ILE A 378 -0.99 17.25 22.78
N MET A 379 -1.30 17.76 23.99
CA MET A 379 -0.29 18.29 24.92
C MET A 379 0.20 17.16 25.82
N THR A 380 1.47 16.85 25.80
CA THR A 380 2.14 15.97 26.78
C THR A 380 2.88 16.78 27.79
N MET A 381 2.72 16.43 29.08
CA MET A 381 3.49 17.02 30.18
C MET A 381 4.86 16.32 30.23
N SER A 382 5.95 17.13 30.13
CA SER A 382 7.31 16.59 30.10
C SER A 382 7.84 16.32 31.51
N ALA A 383 8.34 15.10 31.73
CA ALA A 383 9.40 14.83 32.68
C ALA A 383 10.73 15.33 32.06
N TYR A 384 11.71 15.69 32.87
CA TYR A 384 13.04 16.15 32.44
C TYR A 384 13.73 15.00 31.68
N GLU A 385 13.64 15.02 30.35
CA GLU A 385 14.43 14.16 29.47
C GLU A 385 15.64 14.97 28.96
N PRO A 386 16.82 14.32 28.75
CA PRO A 386 17.96 15.00 28.14
C PRO A 386 17.57 15.51 26.75
N GLU A 387 18.04 16.68 26.37
CA GLU A 387 17.76 17.25 25.05
C GLU A 387 18.17 16.27 23.96
N PRO A 388 17.27 16.00 22.97
CA PRO A 388 17.56 15.06 21.89
C PRO A 388 18.74 15.56 21.05
N ARG A 389 19.53 14.62 20.55
CA ARG A 389 20.64 14.90 19.64
C ARG A 389 20.16 15.71 18.43
N GLN A 390 20.85 16.80 18.11
CA GLN A 390 20.55 17.63 16.95
C GLN A 390 21.24 17.06 15.71
N VAL A 391 20.50 16.96 14.61
CA VAL A 391 20.98 16.45 13.31
C VAL A 391 20.36 17.24 12.16
N GLU A 392 21.03 17.25 11.02
CA GLU A 392 20.52 17.80 9.77
C GLU A 392 20.08 16.65 8.87
N PHE A 393 18.92 16.80 8.23
CA PHE A 393 18.45 15.91 7.18
C PHE A 393 17.91 16.75 6.01
N HIS A 394 18.77 17.04 5.06
CA HIS A 394 18.47 17.88 3.90
C HIS A 394 18.34 17.01 2.65
N ALA A 395 17.12 16.69 2.24
CA ALA A 395 16.82 15.93 1.02
C ALA A 395 16.98 16.82 -0.23
N ASP A 396 18.20 17.29 -0.46
CA ASP A 396 18.62 18.19 -1.55
C ASP A 396 19.25 17.48 -2.75
N ARG A 397 19.21 16.15 -2.76
CA ARG A 397 19.71 15.23 -3.78
C ARG A 397 18.81 14.00 -3.88
N PRO A 398 18.97 13.12 -4.91
CA PRO A 398 18.12 11.96 -5.11
C PRO A 398 17.98 11.09 -3.86
N PHE A 399 16.74 10.74 -3.53
CA PHE A 399 16.41 9.93 -2.36
C PHE A 399 15.34 8.91 -2.70
N VAL A 400 15.24 7.87 -1.87
CA VAL A 400 14.14 6.88 -1.88
C VAL A 400 13.20 7.18 -0.72
N TYR A 401 11.92 6.97 -0.91
CA TYR A 401 10.92 7.01 0.16
C TYR A 401 10.07 5.74 0.17
N ILE A 402 9.68 5.32 1.37
CA ILE A 402 8.84 4.15 1.60
C ILE A 402 7.67 4.56 2.46
N ILE A 403 6.44 4.30 2.02
CA ILE A 403 5.24 4.43 2.85
C ILE A 403 4.88 3.04 3.35
N SER A 404 4.85 2.88 4.66
CA SER A 404 4.57 1.61 5.32
C SER A 404 3.62 1.77 6.49
N GLU A 405 2.90 0.70 6.80
CA GLU A 405 2.17 0.58 8.06
C GLU A 405 3.16 0.28 9.20
N SER A 406 2.96 0.97 10.33
CA SER A 406 3.97 1.08 11.39
C SER A 406 4.14 -0.17 12.24
N SER A 407 3.05 -0.91 12.48
CA SER A 407 3.05 -2.06 13.39
C SER A 407 3.55 -3.35 12.72
N THR A 408 3.25 -3.53 11.44
CA THR A 408 3.59 -4.73 10.68
C THR A 408 4.80 -4.53 9.76
N GLY A 409 5.09 -3.29 9.38
CA GLY A 409 6.09 -2.96 8.37
C GLY A 409 5.64 -3.30 6.94
N ALA A 410 4.35 -3.46 6.71
CA ALA A 410 3.80 -3.67 5.37
C ALA A 410 4.12 -2.48 4.47
N ILE A 411 4.73 -2.75 3.31
CA ILE A 411 5.16 -1.72 2.36
C ILE A 411 4.04 -1.44 1.37
N TYR A 412 3.47 -0.24 1.46
CA TYR A 412 2.40 0.21 0.57
C TYR A 412 2.94 0.87 -0.70
N PHE A 413 3.95 1.73 -0.54
CA PHE A 413 4.60 2.41 -1.66
C PHE A 413 6.11 2.46 -1.47
N ILE A 414 6.83 2.37 -2.57
CA ILE A 414 8.24 2.70 -2.68
C ILE A 414 8.40 3.64 -3.86
N GLY A 415 9.12 4.73 -3.67
CA GLY A 415 9.42 5.65 -4.74
C GLY A 415 10.80 6.27 -4.60
N GLN A 416 11.25 6.92 -5.66
CA GLN A 416 12.42 7.78 -5.65
C GLN A 416 12.06 9.14 -6.21
N PHE A 417 12.68 10.17 -5.66
CA PHE A 417 12.63 11.52 -6.21
C PHE A 417 14.02 11.95 -6.66
N THR A 418 14.13 12.40 -7.90
CA THR A 418 15.38 12.76 -8.54
C THR A 418 15.42 14.23 -9.02
N GLY A 419 14.42 15.03 -8.54
CA GLY A 419 14.30 16.44 -8.89
C GLY A 419 13.57 16.71 -10.21
N SER A 420 12.97 15.68 -10.84
CA SER A 420 12.08 15.85 -11.99
C SER A 420 10.64 15.58 -11.55
N GLU A 421 9.75 16.54 -11.81
CA GLU A 421 8.31 16.28 -11.85
C GLU A 421 8.02 15.66 -13.22
N ILE A 422 7.36 14.52 -13.28
CA ILE A 422 6.92 13.86 -14.50
C ILE A 422 5.41 14.09 -14.63
#